data_292c20f9e105792a29676f20dd736f15
#
_entry.id   292c20f9e105792a29676f20dd736f15
#
_cell.length_a   1.000
_cell.length_b   1.000
_cell.length_c   1.000
_cell.angle_alpha   90.00
_cell.angle_beta   90.00
_cell.angle_gamma   90.00
#
_symmetry.space_group_name_H-M   'P 1'
#
loop_
_entity.id
_entity.type
_entity.pdbx_description
1 polymer ?
#
loop_
_entity_poly.entity_id
_entity_poly.type
_entity_poly.pdbx_seq_one_letter_code
_entity_poly.pdbx_strand_id
1 'polypeptide(L)' 'MCAQPCIRMNLMLSDVEFGVLTEVGEENTLSPEDVLKTILEEYVELRANHPHLYVQFALCRNRFLR' A
#
# COMPACT_ATOMS: atom_id res chain seq x y z
N MET A 1 -14.18 11.81 -10.66
CA MET A 1 -13.20 12.79 -11.11
C MET A 1 -12.29 13.20 -9.97
N CYS A 2 -11.00 13.25 -10.20
CA CYS A 2 -10.04 13.59 -9.16
C CYS A 2 -10.07 15.08 -8.86
N ALA A 3 -10.33 15.42 -7.62
CA ALA A 3 -10.21 16.80 -7.17
C ALA A 3 -8.75 17.18 -6.96
N GLN A 4 -7.87 16.19 -6.86
CA GLN A 4 -6.46 16.42 -6.63
C GLN A 4 -5.65 15.95 -7.82
N PRO A 5 -4.48 16.56 -8.03
CA PRO A 5 -3.61 16.09 -9.11
C PRO A 5 -3.16 14.67 -8.85
N CYS A 6 -3.09 13.91 -9.94
CA CYS A 6 -2.62 12.53 -9.86
C CYS A 6 -1.18 12.47 -10.29
N ILE A 7 -0.38 11.75 -9.54
CA ILE A 7 1.04 11.62 -9.81
C ILE A 7 1.30 10.20 -10.29
N ARG A 8 1.96 10.10 -11.43
CA ARG A 8 2.33 8.79 -11.96
C ARG A 8 3.61 8.32 -11.31
N MET A 9 3.65 7.07 -10.92
CA MET A 9 4.79 6.51 -10.25
C MET A 9 5.05 5.10 -10.75
N ASN A 10 6.32 4.77 -10.95
CA ASN A 10 6.73 3.43 -11.34
C ASN A 10 7.27 2.70 -10.13
N LEU A 11 6.78 1.49 -9.93
CA LEU A 11 7.21 0.67 -8.81
C LEU A 11 7.77 -0.63 -9.31
N MET A 12 8.82 -1.10 -8.65
CA MET A 12 9.36 -2.42 -8.91
C MET A 12 8.93 -3.33 -7.77
N LEU A 13 8.29 -4.43 -8.13
CA LEU A 13 7.79 -5.39 -7.15
C LEU A 13 8.51 -6.71 -7.32
N SER A 14 8.76 -7.37 -6.21
CA SER A 14 9.29 -8.73 -6.27
C SER A 14 8.20 -9.70 -6.70
N ASP A 15 8.61 -10.90 -7.09
CA ASP A 15 7.65 -11.93 -7.45
C ASP A 15 6.69 -12.23 -6.31
N VAL A 16 7.21 -12.23 -5.10
CA VAL A 16 6.37 -12.50 -3.92
C VAL A 16 5.34 -11.40 -3.73
N GLU A 17 5.78 -10.15 -3.84
CA GLU A 17 4.87 -9.02 -3.66
C GLU A 17 3.79 -9.01 -4.73
N PHE A 18 4.19 -9.22 -5.96
CA PHE A 18 3.21 -9.25 -7.05
C PHE A 18 2.27 -10.44 -6.91
N GLY A 19 2.80 -11.57 -6.47
CA GLY A 19 1.97 -12.75 -6.25
C GLY A 19 0.89 -12.52 -5.21
N VAL A 20 1.24 -11.86 -4.12
CA VAL A 20 0.26 -11.56 -3.09
C VAL A 20 -0.82 -10.64 -3.62
N LEU A 21 -0.42 -9.60 -4.35
CA LEU A 21 -1.39 -8.68 -4.90
C LEU A 21 -2.32 -9.38 -5.88
N THR A 22 -1.78 -10.28 -6.69
CA THR A 22 -2.59 -11.02 -7.65
C THR A 22 -3.59 -11.92 -6.94
N GLU A 23 -3.13 -12.62 -5.91
CA GLU A 23 -3.98 -13.53 -5.17
C GLU A 23 -5.12 -12.81 -4.49
N VAL A 24 -4.80 -11.73 -3.79
CA VAL A 24 -5.82 -10.93 -3.13
C VAL A 24 -6.79 -10.32 -4.15
N GLY A 25 -6.24 -9.90 -5.28
CA GLY A 25 -7.06 -9.33 -6.32
C GLY A 25 -8.06 -10.32 -6.86
N GLU A 26 -7.64 -11.56 -7.08
CA GLU A 26 -8.54 -12.59 -7.58
C GLU A 26 -9.66 -12.89 -6.58
N GLU A 27 -9.33 -12.88 -5.30
CA GLU A 27 -10.33 -13.11 -4.28
C GLU A 27 -11.38 -12.01 -4.22
N ASN A 28 -10.99 -10.79 -4.58
CA ASN A 28 -11.86 -9.64 -4.48
C ASN A 28 -12.29 -9.08 -5.83
N THR A 29 -11.95 -9.76 -6.89
CA THR A 29 -12.29 -9.33 -8.26
C THR A 29 -11.67 -7.97 -8.57
N LEU A 30 -10.42 -7.82 -8.19
CA LEU A 30 -9.67 -6.57 -8.41
C LEU A 30 -8.39 -6.88 -9.14
N SER A 31 -7.87 -5.91 -9.87
CA SER A 31 -6.56 -6.03 -10.46
C SER A 31 -5.50 -5.83 -9.38
N PRO A 32 -4.26 -6.30 -9.61
CA PRO A 32 -3.19 -6.07 -8.63
C PRO A 32 -2.97 -4.59 -8.34
N GLU A 33 -3.12 -3.75 -9.35
CA GLU A 33 -2.97 -2.32 -9.15
C GLU A 33 -4.05 -1.77 -8.23
N ASP A 34 -5.27 -2.25 -8.40
CA ASP A 34 -6.37 -1.80 -7.57
C ASP A 34 -6.20 -2.27 -6.13
N VAL A 35 -5.67 -3.47 -5.95
CA VAL A 35 -5.39 -3.97 -4.61
C VAL A 35 -4.37 -3.07 -3.92
N LEU A 36 -3.28 -2.76 -4.62
CA LEU A 36 -2.26 -1.90 -4.04
C LEU A 36 -2.81 -0.52 -3.72
N LYS A 37 -3.63 0.01 -4.60
CA LYS A 37 -4.24 1.32 -4.38
C LYS A 37 -5.14 1.30 -3.16
N THR A 38 -5.91 0.24 -3.00
CA THR A 38 -6.81 0.11 -1.86
C THR A 38 -6.02 0.04 -0.55
N ILE A 39 -4.93 -0.72 -0.55
CA ILE A 39 -4.09 -0.82 0.63
C ILE A 39 -3.54 0.56 1.01
N LEU A 40 -3.10 1.31 0.03
CA LEU A 40 -2.58 2.64 0.28
C LEU A 40 -3.65 3.57 0.83
N GLU A 41 -4.85 3.48 0.28
CA GLU A 41 -5.94 4.31 0.75
C GLU A 41 -6.27 4.02 2.20
N GLU A 42 -6.28 2.75 2.56
CA GLU A 42 -6.52 2.37 3.94
C GLU A 42 -5.39 2.83 4.85
N TYR A 43 -4.17 2.73 4.37
CA TYR A 43 -3.02 3.19 5.14
C TYR A 43 -3.09 4.70 5.40
N VAL A 44 -3.45 5.45 4.38
CA VAL A 44 -3.58 6.90 4.53
C VAL A 44 -4.63 7.24 5.57
N GLU A 45 -5.75 6.53 5.54
CA GLU A 45 -6.82 6.76 6.47
C GLU A 45 -6.40 6.43 7.90
N LEU A 46 -5.75 5.29 8.07
CA LEU A 46 -5.28 4.87 9.38
C LEU A 46 -4.22 5.82 9.93
N ARG A 47 -3.36 6.30 9.06
CA ARG A 47 -2.34 7.23 9.46
C ARG A 47 -2.96 8.55 9.95
N ALA A 48 -4.03 8.98 9.31
CA ALA A 48 -4.71 10.20 9.73
C ALA A 48 -5.36 10.03 11.10
N ASN A 49 -5.89 8.83 11.38
CA ASN A 49 -6.57 8.55 12.63
C ASN A 49 -5.61 8.16 13.75
N HIS A 50 -4.50 7.52 13.40
CA HIS A 50 -3.55 7.00 14.38
C HIS A 50 -2.11 7.28 13.91
N PRO A 51 -1.73 8.55 13.82
CA PRO A 51 -0.42 8.89 13.24
C PRO A 51 0.75 8.34 14.01
N HIS A 52 0.65 8.30 15.32
CA HIS A 52 1.77 7.85 16.13
C HIS A 52 2.07 6.37 15.92
N LEU A 53 1.02 5.57 15.86
CA LEU A 53 1.17 4.14 15.68
C LEU A 53 1.90 3.81 14.39
N TYR A 54 1.49 4.48 13.32
CA TYR A 54 2.05 4.15 12.03
C TYR A 54 3.47 4.63 11.84
N VAL A 55 3.78 5.78 12.36
CA VAL A 55 5.15 6.28 12.25
C VAL A 55 6.09 5.37 13.03
N GLN A 56 5.70 4.99 14.23
CA GLN A 56 6.54 4.10 15.03
C GLN A 56 6.72 2.74 14.38
N PHE A 57 5.64 2.21 13.84
CA PHE A 57 5.70 0.90 13.22
C PHE A 57 6.65 0.90 12.02
N ALA A 58 6.54 1.92 11.18
CA ALA A 58 7.39 2.01 10.00
C ALA A 58 8.84 2.16 10.38
N LEU A 59 9.14 2.97 11.38
CA LEU A 59 10.51 3.16 11.82
C LEU A 59 11.09 1.89 12.41
N CYS A 60 10.30 1.16 13.18
CA CYS A 60 10.77 -0.09 13.77
C CYS A 60 11.11 -1.11 12.70
N ARG A 61 10.25 -1.21 11.68
CA ARG A 61 10.51 -2.14 10.59
C ARG A 61 11.78 -1.78 9.85
N ASN A 62 11.99 -0.52 9.60
CA ASN A 62 13.20 -0.09 8.91
C ASN A 62 14.44 -0.44 9.70
N ARG A 63 14.38 -0.35 10.99
CA ARG A 63 15.50 -0.72 11.83
C ARG A 63 15.82 -2.21 11.74
N PHE A 64 14.79 -3.01 11.74
CA PHE A 64 14.98 -4.46 11.66
C PHE A 64 15.55 -4.88 10.34
N LEU A 65 15.20 -4.19 9.29
CA LEU A 65 15.66 -4.55 7.96
C LEU A 65 17.10 -4.14 7.67
N ARG A 66 17.72 -3.40 8.56
CA ARG A 66 19.11 -2.96 8.36
C ARG A 66 20.14 -3.96 8.93
#